data_f9913128b1e492ebdfa873ec01d2ff5d
#
_entry.id   f9913128b1e492ebdfa873ec01d2ff5d
#
_cell.length_a   1.000
_cell.length_b   1.000
_cell.length_c   1.000
_cell.angle_alpha   90.00
_cell.angle_beta   90.00
_cell.angle_gamma   90.00
#
_symmetry.space_group_name_H-M   'P 1'
#
loop_
_entity.id
_entity.type
_entity.pdbx_description
1 polymer ?
#
loop_
_entity_poly.entity_id
_entity_poly.type
_entity_poly.pdbx_seq_one_letter_code
_entity_poly.pdbx_strand_id
1 'polypeptide(L)'
;MGSSGAGKTTLLNTLTFRNNGNIVSGQRAVNGIPINSTTLSSLSAYVQQDDLFIGTLTVREHLVFQALVRMDPQIPYSQRMIRVEEVIKELTLSKCQHTVIGTPGRIKGISGGEMKRLSFASEVLTNPPVMFCDEPTSGLDSFMAQNVVTVLKSMALKGKTIICTIHQPSSEVYAMFDKILLMAEGRVAFLGSPDDAFNFFKGLGASCPSNYNPADYYIQLLAIVPTQEEACRDHVDMVCDSFERSEQGIKLTAVTELSGDLQAKAMLSSWGETWQGGVANRSPYKASWWAQFEAVLWRSWLSIKKEPVLIKVRLLQTLVSMMETLFSFGQYKLTEEISSLSELCHRGRIFQ
;
A
#
# COMPACT_ATOMS: atom_id res chain seq x y z
N MET A 1 -17.30 0.03 -1.76
CA MET A 1 -17.54 0.20 -3.21
C MET A 1 -18.29 1.51 -3.44
N GLY A 2 -18.33 2.04 -4.65
CA GLY A 2 -19.01 3.30 -5.00
C GLY A 2 -18.42 3.89 -6.28
N SER A 3 -19.09 4.90 -6.85
CA SER A 3 -18.63 5.62 -8.04
C SER A 3 -17.26 6.29 -7.83
N SER A 4 -16.66 6.78 -8.91
CA SER A 4 -15.47 7.62 -8.79
C SER A 4 -15.83 8.89 -8.02
N GLY A 5 -14.99 9.31 -7.07
CA GLY A 5 -15.27 10.46 -6.21
C GLY A 5 -16.18 10.19 -5.00
N ALA A 6 -16.77 9.02 -4.84
CA ALA A 6 -17.65 8.68 -3.70
C ALA A 6 -16.97 8.72 -2.30
N GLY A 7 -15.65 8.93 -2.23
CA GLY A 7 -14.91 9.04 -0.97
C GLY A 7 -14.26 7.76 -0.47
N LYS A 8 -14.16 6.69 -1.27
CA LYS A 8 -13.62 5.37 -0.87
C LYS A 8 -12.20 5.43 -0.29
N THR A 9 -11.24 5.96 -1.06
CA THR A 9 -9.85 6.14 -0.63
C THR A 9 -9.74 7.14 0.52
N THR A 10 -10.57 8.18 0.53
CA THR A 10 -10.65 9.16 1.63
C THR A 10 -11.07 8.49 2.93
N LEU A 11 -12.09 7.62 2.90
CA LEU A 11 -12.50 6.84 4.06
C LEU A 11 -11.36 5.92 4.54
N LEU A 12 -10.71 5.20 3.62
CA LEU A 12 -9.61 4.30 3.95
C LEU A 12 -8.44 5.05 4.58
N ASN A 13 -8.08 6.21 4.03
CA ASN A 13 -7.05 7.10 4.58
C ASN A 13 -7.45 7.67 5.93
N THR A 14 -8.74 8.01 6.11
CA THR A 14 -9.28 8.46 7.40
C THR A 14 -9.15 7.38 8.45
N LEU A 15 -9.57 6.15 8.15
CA LEU A 15 -9.46 5.02 9.07
C LEU A 15 -8.00 4.72 9.46
N THR A 16 -7.07 4.89 8.53
CA THR A 16 -5.64 4.56 8.72
C THR A 16 -4.79 5.73 9.22
N PHE A 17 -5.36 6.87 9.60
CA PHE A 17 -4.65 8.09 10.01
C PHE A 17 -3.69 8.66 8.95
N ARG A 18 -3.96 8.43 7.67
CA ARG A 18 -3.17 8.93 6.53
C ARG A 18 -3.71 10.23 5.93
N ASN A 19 -4.54 10.96 6.67
CA ASN A 19 -5.13 12.21 6.22
C ASN A 19 -4.11 13.35 6.31
N ASN A 20 -3.71 13.88 5.18
CA ASN A 20 -2.87 15.06 5.11
C ASN A 20 -3.78 16.31 5.00
N GLY A 21 -3.93 17.03 6.12
CA GLY A 21 -4.60 18.34 6.14
C GLY A 21 -6.13 18.35 6.21
N ASN A 22 -6.81 17.22 6.19
CA ASN A 22 -8.27 17.17 6.33
C ASN A 22 -8.69 17.23 7.81
N ILE A 23 -9.77 17.98 8.08
CA ILE A 23 -10.41 17.99 9.39
C ILE A 23 -11.16 16.67 9.57
N VAL A 24 -10.82 15.93 10.63
CA VAL A 24 -11.44 14.64 10.94
C VAL A 24 -12.07 14.75 12.33
N SER A 25 -13.35 14.42 12.41
CA SER A 25 -14.09 14.28 13.67
C SER A 25 -14.53 12.84 13.87
N GLY A 26 -14.89 12.47 15.09
CA GLY A 26 -15.30 11.13 15.45
C GLY A 26 -14.20 10.30 16.08
N GLN A 27 -14.54 9.07 16.48
CA GLN A 27 -13.66 8.14 17.18
C GLN A 27 -13.34 6.93 16.29
N ARG A 28 -12.10 6.47 16.36
CA ARG A 28 -11.66 5.22 15.72
C ARG A 28 -11.39 4.18 16.78
N ALA A 29 -12.00 3.03 16.66
CA ALA A 29 -11.83 1.92 17.59
C ALA A 29 -11.62 0.60 16.87
N VAL A 30 -10.87 -0.31 17.48
CA VAL A 30 -10.73 -1.70 17.06
C VAL A 30 -11.24 -2.57 18.20
N ASN A 31 -12.22 -3.43 17.91
CA ASN A 31 -12.91 -4.23 18.93
C ASN A 31 -13.45 -3.38 20.11
N GLY A 32 -14.00 -2.19 19.83
CA GLY A 32 -14.50 -1.27 20.83
C GLY A 32 -13.44 -0.46 21.57
N ILE A 33 -12.15 -0.69 21.36
CA ILE A 33 -11.06 0.02 22.04
C ILE A 33 -10.61 1.19 21.14
N PRO A 34 -10.67 2.44 21.63
CA PRO A 34 -10.15 3.59 20.92
C PRO A 34 -8.67 3.42 20.59
N ILE A 35 -8.29 3.71 19.36
CA ILE A 35 -6.92 3.56 18.88
C ILE A 35 -6.35 4.87 18.38
N ASN A 36 -5.03 5.00 18.49
CA ASN A 36 -4.24 6.08 17.89
C ASN A 36 -3.48 5.57 16.64
N SER A 37 -2.84 6.49 15.92
CA SER A 37 -2.04 6.19 14.73
C SER A 37 -0.94 5.16 14.99
N THR A 38 -0.23 5.27 16.12
CA THR A 38 0.87 4.38 16.47
C THR A 38 0.38 2.95 16.71
N THR A 39 -0.71 2.80 17.45
CA THR A 39 -1.34 1.50 17.73
C THR A 39 -1.84 0.85 16.45
N LEU A 40 -2.57 1.61 15.61
CA LEU A 40 -3.05 1.06 14.35
C LEU A 40 -1.91 0.62 13.43
N SER A 41 -0.85 1.43 13.31
CA SER A 41 0.32 1.10 12.50
C SER A 41 1.03 -0.17 12.96
N SER A 42 0.94 -0.53 14.24
CA SER A 42 1.52 -1.78 14.76
C SER A 42 0.65 -3.00 14.47
N LEU A 43 -0.67 -2.82 14.32
CA LEU A 43 -1.67 -3.87 14.12
C LEU A 43 -2.02 -4.09 12.66
N SER A 44 -1.85 -3.09 11.82
CA SER A 44 -2.34 -3.13 10.46
C SER A 44 -1.24 -3.02 9.42
N ALA A 45 -1.55 -3.50 8.23
CA ALA A 45 -0.80 -3.23 7.02
C ALA A 45 -1.67 -2.49 6.02
N TYR A 46 -1.04 -1.68 5.16
CA TYR A 46 -1.71 -0.92 4.12
C TYR A 46 -1.06 -1.23 2.77
N VAL A 47 -1.82 -1.84 1.89
CA VAL A 47 -1.43 -2.12 0.50
C VAL A 47 -1.91 -0.96 -0.38
N GLN A 48 -0.96 -0.27 -1.00
CA GLN A 48 -1.22 0.88 -1.86
C GLN A 48 -1.73 0.44 -3.24
N GLN A 49 -2.40 1.36 -3.92
CA GLN A 49 -2.86 1.15 -5.29
C GLN A 49 -1.70 0.94 -6.26
N ASP A 50 -0.64 1.77 -6.15
CA ASP A 50 0.55 1.67 -6.98
C ASP A 50 1.60 0.73 -6.38
N ASP A 51 2.15 -0.13 -7.22
CA ASP A 51 3.19 -1.09 -6.85
C ASP A 51 4.58 -0.49 -7.07
N LEU A 52 5.21 -0.01 -5.99
CA LEU A 52 6.53 0.61 -6.01
C LEU A 52 7.62 -0.44 -5.75
N PHE A 53 8.06 -1.13 -6.78
CA PHE A 53 9.12 -2.14 -6.68
C PHE A 53 10.41 -1.73 -7.39
N ILE A 54 11.52 -2.31 -6.94
CA ILE A 54 12.79 -2.27 -7.66
C ILE A 54 12.81 -3.44 -8.64
N GLY A 55 12.63 -3.12 -9.93
CA GLY A 55 12.43 -4.11 -11.00
C GLY A 55 13.60 -5.07 -11.24
N THR A 56 14.81 -4.74 -10.78
CA THR A 56 16.00 -5.59 -10.91
C THR A 56 16.06 -6.75 -9.94
N LEU A 57 15.31 -6.67 -8.83
CA LEU A 57 15.25 -7.73 -7.83
C LEU A 57 14.32 -8.86 -8.29
N THR A 58 14.61 -10.08 -7.87
CA THR A 58 13.65 -11.18 -7.95
C THR A 58 12.59 -11.06 -6.86
N VAL A 59 11.46 -11.72 -7.04
CA VAL A 59 10.38 -11.79 -6.04
C VAL A 59 10.92 -12.20 -4.67
N ARG A 60 11.74 -13.27 -4.63
CA ARG A 60 12.33 -13.78 -3.39
C ARG A 60 13.30 -12.79 -2.75
N GLU A 61 14.17 -12.17 -3.53
CA GLU A 61 15.12 -11.17 -3.01
C GLU A 61 14.41 -9.95 -2.41
N HIS A 62 13.33 -9.51 -3.06
CA HIS A 62 12.48 -8.44 -2.53
C HIS A 62 11.87 -8.82 -1.18
N LEU A 63 11.29 -10.02 -1.06
CA LEU A 63 10.69 -10.47 0.20
C LEU A 63 11.73 -10.68 1.30
N VAL A 64 12.92 -11.17 0.98
CA VAL A 64 14.05 -11.25 1.93
C VAL A 64 14.41 -9.86 2.43
N PHE A 65 14.54 -8.87 1.54
CA PHE A 65 14.81 -7.48 1.93
C PHE A 65 13.72 -6.93 2.87
N GLN A 66 12.43 -7.13 2.51
CA GLN A 66 11.31 -6.69 3.34
C GLN A 66 11.31 -7.37 4.72
N ALA A 67 11.64 -8.67 4.78
CA ALA A 67 11.74 -9.40 6.05
C ALA A 67 12.85 -8.85 6.95
N LEU A 68 14.00 -8.49 6.37
CA LEU A 68 15.12 -7.92 7.12
C LEU A 68 14.80 -6.56 7.74
N VAL A 69 14.03 -5.72 7.02
CA VAL A 69 13.72 -4.35 7.45
C VAL A 69 12.45 -4.27 8.32
N ARG A 70 11.42 -5.08 8.03
CA ARG A 70 10.07 -4.93 8.63
C ARG A 70 9.75 -5.92 9.74
N MET A 71 10.40 -7.09 9.79
CA MET A 71 10.17 -8.06 10.87
C MET A 71 10.90 -7.64 12.15
N ASP A 72 10.41 -8.13 13.30
CA ASP A 72 11.00 -7.82 14.60
C ASP A 72 12.48 -8.24 14.64
N PRO A 73 13.41 -7.37 15.09
CA PRO A 73 14.82 -7.68 15.17
C PRO A 73 15.14 -8.89 16.08
N GLN A 74 14.28 -9.19 17.05
CA GLN A 74 14.46 -10.35 17.95
C GLN A 74 14.23 -11.71 17.24
N ILE A 75 13.55 -11.70 16.07
CA ILE A 75 13.33 -12.92 15.29
C ILE A 75 14.65 -13.32 14.59
N PRO A 76 15.18 -14.53 14.83
CA PRO A 76 16.39 -15.00 14.16
C PRO A 76 16.27 -15.02 12.65
N TYR A 77 17.39 -14.82 11.94
CA TYR A 77 17.43 -14.81 10.48
C TYR A 77 16.80 -16.08 9.86
N SER A 78 17.07 -17.25 10.42
CA SER A 78 16.49 -18.52 9.94
C SER A 78 14.96 -18.52 9.98
N GLN A 79 14.37 -18.02 11.05
CA GLN A 79 12.91 -17.94 11.18
C GLN A 79 12.31 -16.91 10.23
N ARG A 80 13.00 -15.79 9.98
CA ARG A 80 12.57 -14.82 8.95
C ARG A 80 12.56 -15.46 7.56
N MET A 81 13.57 -16.29 7.24
CA MET A 81 13.63 -16.99 5.96
C MET A 81 12.52 -18.05 5.83
N ILE A 82 12.22 -18.79 6.90
CA ILE A 82 11.07 -19.70 6.93
C ILE A 82 9.79 -18.93 6.65
N ARG A 83 9.59 -17.77 7.28
CA ARG A 83 8.42 -16.93 7.04
C ARG A 83 8.33 -16.44 5.59
N VAL A 84 9.45 -16.07 4.97
CA VAL A 84 9.49 -15.71 3.55
C VAL A 84 9.01 -16.88 2.68
N GLU A 85 9.47 -18.09 2.91
CA GLU A 85 9.05 -19.28 2.16
C GLU A 85 7.56 -19.60 2.37
N GLU A 86 7.05 -19.45 3.58
CA GLU A 86 5.62 -19.62 3.89
C GLU A 86 4.78 -18.62 3.10
N VAL A 87 5.15 -17.33 3.11
CA VAL A 87 4.43 -16.26 2.41
C VAL A 87 4.47 -16.47 0.90
N ILE A 88 5.61 -16.90 0.33
CA ILE A 88 5.72 -17.25 -1.09
C ILE A 88 4.73 -18.35 -1.47
N LYS A 89 4.56 -19.37 -0.62
CA LYS A 89 3.59 -20.44 -0.85
C LYS A 89 2.15 -19.95 -0.65
N GLU A 90 1.89 -19.22 0.42
CA GLU A 90 0.56 -18.68 0.77
C GLU A 90 -0.01 -17.79 -0.34
N LEU A 91 0.83 -16.94 -0.96
CA LEU A 91 0.44 -16.03 -2.03
C LEU A 91 0.63 -16.63 -3.44
N THR A 92 0.88 -17.94 -3.54
CA THR A 92 1.07 -18.65 -4.83
C THR A 92 2.16 -18.06 -5.73
N LEU A 93 3.24 -17.55 -5.13
CA LEU A 93 4.38 -16.96 -5.84
C LEU A 93 5.52 -17.94 -6.12
N SER A 94 5.38 -19.21 -5.75
CA SER A 94 6.44 -20.23 -5.86
C SER A 94 6.98 -20.38 -7.27
N LYS A 95 6.13 -20.25 -8.31
CA LYS A 95 6.55 -20.38 -9.72
C LYS A 95 7.43 -19.23 -10.20
N CYS A 96 7.17 -18.01 -9.70
CA CYS A 96 7.87 -16.80 -10.13
C CYS A 96 8.90 -16.28 -9.11
N GLN A 97 9.17 -17.00 -8.02
CA GLN A 97 10.03 -16.51 -6.93
C GLN A 97 11.44 -16.11 -7.38
N HIS A 98 11.98 -16.76 -8.41
CA HIS A 98 13.29 -16.46 -8.98
C HIS A 98 13.24 -15.56 -10.20
N THR A 99 12.04 -15.15 -10.64
CA THR A 99 11.85 -14.21 -11.74
C THR A 99 12.06 -12.79 -11.24
N VAL A 100 12.67 -11.94 -12.04
CA VAL A 100 12.79 -10.51 -11.74
C VAL A 100 11.43 -9.86 -11.74
N ILE A 101 11.24 -8.89 -10.85
CA ILE A 101 9.97 -8.16 -10.73
C ILE A 101 9.65 -7.43 -12.04
N GLY A 102 10.66 -6.79 -12.62
CA GLY A 102 10.53 -6.05 -13.87
C GLY A 102 10.18 -4.58 -13.67
N THR A 103 10.40 -3.81 -14.72
CA THR A 103 10.01 -2.39 -14.78
C THR A 103 9.27 -2.17 -16.10
N PRO A 104 8.07 -1.62 -16.09
CA PRO A 104 7.29 -1.37 -17.30
C PRO A 104 8.12 -0.63 -18.35
N GLY A 105 8.13 -1.14 -19.58
CA GLY A 105 8.87 -0.56 -20.71
C GLY A 105 10.40 -0.76 -20.72
N ARG A 106 11.00 -1.32 -19.64
CA ARG A 106 12.47 -1.51 -19.53
C ARG A 106 12.90 -2.95 -19.31
N ILE A 107 12.32 -3.61 -18.33
CA ILE A 107 12.69 -4.96 -17.92
C ILE A 107 11.43 -5.80 -17.90
N LYS A 108 11.36 -6.83 -18.73
CA LYS A 108 10.27 -7.80 -18.69
C LYS A 108 10.37 -8.58 -17.36
N GLY A 109 9.28 -8.61 -16.61
CA GLY A 109 9.22 -9.24 -15.30
C GLY A 109 7.98 -10.10 -15.11
N ILE A 110 7.54 -10.17 -13.87
CA ILE A 110 6.32 -10.87 -13.45
C ILE A 110 5.05 -10.22 -14.02
N SER A 111 3.95 -10.97 -14.06
CA SER A 111 2.64 -10.45 -14.49
C SER A 111 2.04 -9.45 -13.49
N GLY A 112 1.07 -8.64 -13.92
CA GLY A 112 0.38 -7.68 -13.04
C GLY A 112 -0.26 -8.35 -11.83
N GLY A 113 -0.91 -9.51 -12.02
CA GLY A 113 -1.48 -10.27 -10.90
C GLY A 113 -0.44 -10.84 -9.94
N GLU A 114 0.74 -11.26 -10.44
CA GLU A 114 1.86 -11.68 -9.59
C GLU A 114 2.45 -10.48 -8.83
N MET A 115 2.49 -9.31 -9.47
CA MET A 115 2.97 -8.06 -8.85
C MET A 115 2.05 -7.64 -7.70
N LYS A 116 0.73 -7.69 -7.88
CA LYS A 116 -0.23 -7.45 -6.80
C LYS A 116 -0.09 -8.46 -5.65
N ARG A 117 0.06 -9.76 -5.96
CA ARG A 117 0.31 -10.77 -4.91
C ARG A 117 1.63 -10.53 -4.18
N LEU A 118 2.67 -10.03 -4.88
CA LEU A 118 3.93 -9.64 -4.25
C LEU A 118 3.74 -8.44 -3.32
N SER A 119 2.89 -7.47 -3.69
CA SER A 119 2.54 -6.34 -2.82
C SER A 119 1.89 -6.83 -1.52
N PHE A 120 0.92 -7.75 -1.61
CA PHE A 120 0.35 -8.40 -0.42
C PHE A 120 1.39 -9.19 0.37
N ALA A 121 2.24 -9.96 -0.31
CA ALA A 121 3.30 -10.74 0.32
C ALA A 121 4.21 -9.88 1.19
N SER A 122 4.58 -8.70 0.69
CA SER A 122 5.41 -7.74 1.42
C SER A 122 4.75 -7.27 2.72
N GLU A 123 3.44 -7.10 2.72
CA GLU A 123 2.67 -6.68 3.89
C GLU A 123 2.38 -7.84 4.85
N VAL A 124 2.13 -9.04 4.33
CA VAL A 124 1.80 -10.24 5.12
C VAL A 124 3.01 -10.80 5.88
N LEU A 125 4.24 -10.46 5.50
CA LEU A 125 5.45 -10.88 6.21
C LEU A 125 5.38 -10.60 7.72
N THR A 126 4.83 -9.46 8.11
CA THR A 126 4.68 -9.07 9.52
C THR A 126 3.47 -9.68 10.20
N ASN A 127 2.70 -10.50 9.49
CA ASN A 127 1.48 -11.18 9.96
C ASN A 127 0.46 -10.23 10.62
N PRO A 128 0.05 -9.12 9.97
CA PRO A 128 -0.89 -8.17 10.56
C PRO A 128 -2.28 -8.79 10.71
N PRO A 129 -3.00 -8.54 11.83
CA PRO A 129 -4.38 -8.98 12.00
C PRO A 129 -5.37 -8.20 11.13
N VAL A 130 -5.04 -6.95 10.77
CA VAL A 130 -5.89 -6.09 9.93
C VAL A 130 -5.12 -5.65 8.68
N MET A 131 -5.75 -5.73 7.52
CA MET A 131 -5.18 -5.27 6.25
C MET A 131 -6.12 -4.29 5.56
N PHE A 132 -5.57 -3.19 5.13
CA PHE A 132 -6.23 -2.21 4.27
C PHE A 132 -5.65 -2.31 2.87
N CYS A 133 -6.50 -2.48 1.86
CA CYS A 133 -6.09 -2.63 0.47
C CYS A 133 -6.81 -1.58 -0.39
N ASP A 134 -6.05 -0.66 -0.98
CA ASP A 134 -6.62 0.35 -1.86
C ASP A 134 -6.57 -0.15 -3.30
N GLU A 135 -7.75 -0.36 -3.89
CA GLU A 135 -8.00 -0.85 -5.24
C GLU A 135 -7.12 -2.06 -5.66
N PRO A 136 -7.15 -3.18 -4.92
CA PRO A 136 -6.27 -4.32 -5.16
C PRO A 136 -6.46 -5.00 -6.53
N THR A 137 -7.55 -4.71 -7.21
CA THR A 137 -7.91 -5.28 -8.52
C THR A 137 -7.73 -4.29 -9.68
N SER A 138 -7.27 -3.08 -9.41
CA SER A 138 -7.08 -2.04 -10.43
C SER A 138 -6.02 -2.48 -11.46
N GLY A 139 -6.33 -2.29 -12.75
CA GLY A 139 -5.43 -2.64 -13.86
C GLY A 139 -5.29 -4.14 -14.14
N LEU A 140 -6.12 -4.99 -13.51
CA LEU A 140 -6.15 -6.44 -13.75
C LEU A 140 -7.36 -6.82 -14.60
N ASP A 141 -7.21 -7.86 -15.42
CA ASP A 141 -8.35 -8.53 -16.06
C ASP A 141 -9.22 -9.28 -15.01
N SER A 142 -10.44 -9.66 -15.41
CA SER A 142 -11.41 -10.28 -14.50
C SER A 142 -10.89 -11.57 -13.87
N PHE A 143 -10.13 -12.39 -14.61
CA PHE A 143 -9.59 -13.65 -14.09
C PHE A 143 -8.48 -13.39 -13.05
N MET A 144 -7.56 -12.45 -13.34
CA MET A 144 -6.52 -12.07 -12.38
C MET A 144 -7.10 -11.39 -11.14
N ALA A 145 -8.10 -10.52 -11.31
CA ALA A 145 -8.81 -9.87 -10.21
C ALA A 145 -9.46 -10.91 -9.27
N GLN A 146 -10.15 -11.92 -9.86
CA GLN A 146 -10.75 -13.02 -9.10
C GLN A 146 -9.71 -13.82 -8.31
N ASN A 147 -8.55 -14.13 -8.93
CA ASN A 147 -7.46 -14.83 -8.25
C ASN A 147 -6.90 -14.02 -7.06
N VAL A 148 -6.73 -12.71 -7.24
CA VAL A 148 -6.28 -11.82 -6.16
C VAL A 148 -7.27 -11.82 -4.99
N VAL A 149 -8.57 -11.65 -5.27
CA VAL A 149 -9.61 -11.65 -4.24
C VAL A 149 -9.74 -13.02 -3.57
N THR A 150 -9.58 -14.12 -4.31
CA THR A 150 -9.54 -15.49 -3.73
C THR A 150 -8.43 -15.63 -2.69
N VAL A 151 -7.24 -15.07 -2.97
CA VAL A 151 -6.13 -15.06 -2.00
C VAL A 151 -6.49 -14.23 -0.76
N LEU A 152 -7.05 -13.04 -0.94
CA LEU A 152 -7.51 -12.20 0.18
C LEU A 152 -8.58 -12.91 1.01
N LYS A 153 -9.55 -13.57 0.35
CA LYS A 153 -10.58 -14.38 1.02
C LYS A 153 -9.97 -15.53 1.84
N SER A 154 -8.98 -16.23 1.28
CA SER A 154 -8.27 -17.30 2.01
C SER A 154 -7.57 -16.80 3.27
N MET A 155 -7.04 -15.57 3.23
CA MET A 155 -6.43 -14.91 4.39
C MET A 155 -7.49 -14.50 5.43
N ALA A 156 -8.64 -13.99 4.98
CA ALA A 156 -9.76 -13.66 5.87
C ALA A 156 -10.29 -14.90 6.59
N LEU A 157 -10.40 -16.04 5.90
CA LEU A 157 -10.79 -17.34 6.50
C LEU A 157 -9.78 -17.84 7.56
N LYS A 158 -8.53 -17.36 7.51
CA LYS A 158 -7.51 -17.63 8.54
C LYS A 158 -7.58 -16.63 9.73
N GLY A 159 -8.65 -15.84 9.85
CA GLY A 159 -8.91 -14.94 10.96
C GLY A 159 -8.37 -13.51 10.79
N LYS A 160 -7.99 -13.10 9.58
CA LYS A 160 -7.59 -11.71 9.31
C LYS A 160 -8.81 -10.86 8.94
N THR A 161 -8.81 -9.60 9.36
CA THR A 161 -9.77 -8.61 8.89
C THR A 161 -9.19 -7.87 7.68
N ILE A 162 -9.86 -7.94 6.54
CA ILE A 162 -9.41 -7.33 5.29
C ILE A 162 -10.44 -6.32 4.81
N ILE A 163 -10.02 -5.08 4.65
CA ILE A 163 -10.86 -3.97 4.16
C ILE A 163 -10.29 -3.50 2.83
N CYS A 164 -11.08 -3.67 1.75
CA CYS A 164 -10.65 -3.31 0.41
C CYS A 164 -11.54 -2.21 -0.17
N THR A 165 -10.95 -1.22 -0.82
CA THR A 165 -11.68 -0.39 -1.78
C THR A 165 -11.69 -1.12 -3.12
N ILE A 166 -12.83 -1.25 -3.75
CA ILE A 166 -12.94 -1.91 -5.05
C ILE A 166 -13.82 -1.05 -5.97
N HIS A 167 -13.34 -0.86 -7.19
CA HIS A 167 -14.06 -0.21 -8.24
C HIS A 167 -14.60 -1.26 -9.21
N GLN A 168 -15.92 -1.33 -9.40
CA GLN A 168 -16.63 -2.21 -10.38
C GLN A 168 -16.14 -3.68 -10.35
N PRO A 169 -16.38 -4.45 -9.25
CA PRO A 169 -16.06 -5.87 -9.23
C PRO A 169 -16.97 -6.66 -10.17
N SER A 170 -16.46 -7.76 -10.75
CA SER A 170 -17.30 -8.72 -11.45
C SER A 170 -18.30 -9.41 -10.50
N SER A 171 -19.34 -10.02 -11.03
CA SER A 171 -20.36 -10.72 -10.22
C SER A 171 -19.73 -11.81 -9.34
N GLU A 172 -18.73 -12.54 -9.88
CA GLU A 172 -18.00 -13.57 -9.15
C GLU A 172 -17.19 -12.98 -7.98
N VAL A 173 -16.53 -11.84 -8.20
CA VAL A 173 -15.79 -11.13 -7.16
C VAL A 173 -16.75 -10.56 -6.11
N TYR A 174 -17.88 -9.98 -6.54
CA TYR A 174 -18.91 -9.48 -5.63
C TYR A 174 -19.43 -10.56 -4.68
N ALA A 175 -19.68 -11.76 -5.18
CA ALA A 175 -20.16 -12.89 -4.38
C ALA A 175 -19.14 -13.41 -3.35
N MET A 176 -17.87 -13.03 -3.46
CA MET A 176 -16.83 -13.44 -2.49
C MET A 176 -16.82 -12.60 -1.21
N PHE A 177 -17.47 -11.43 -1.19
CA PHE A 177 -17.41 -10.54 -0.03
C PHE A 177 -18.36 -11.02 1.08
N ASP A 178 -17.86 -10.96 2.33
CA ASP A 178 -18.69 -11.23 3.51
C ASP A 178 -19.59 -10.03 3.82
N LYS A 179 -19.03 -8.83 3.65
CA LYS A 179 -19.74 -7.56 3.81
C LYS A 179 -19.34 -6.57 2.74
N ILE A 180 -20.28 -5.74 2.36
CA ILE A 180 -20.10 -4.66 1.41
C ILE A 180 -20.47 -3.33 2.05
N LEU A 181 -19.67 -2.31 1.80
CA LEU A 181 -19.97 -0.93 2.11
C LEU A 181 -20.16 -0.18 0.78
N LEU A 182 -21.34 0.35 0.55
CA LEU A 182 -21.65 1.21 -0.58
C LEU A 182 -21.59 2.68 -0.13
N MET A 183 -20.82 3.48 -0.86
CA MET A 183 -20.62 4.91 -0.59
C MET A 183 -21.07 5.75 -1.77
N ALA A 184 -21.70 6.86 -1.46
CA ALA A 184 -22.07 7.88 -2.42
C ALA A 184 -21.94 9.27 -1.77
N GLU A 185 -21.32 10.24 -2.47
CA GLU A 185 -21.13 11.64 -1.99
C GLU A 185 -20.56 11.75 -0.55
N GLY A 186 -19.67 10.82 -0.18
CA GLY A 186 -19.07 10.77 1.16
C GLY A 186 -19.96 10.19 2.27
N ARG A 187 -21.21 9.80 1.95
CA ARG A 187 -22.17 9.16 2.89
C ARG A 187 -22.16 7.63 2.70
N VAL A 188 -22.61 6.92 3.72
CA VAL A 188 -22.85 5.47 3.68
C VAL A 188 -24.26 5.22 3.15
N ALA A 189 -24.35 4.66 1.95
CA ALA A 189 -25.62 4.27 1.34
C ALA A 189 -26.09 2.89 1.82
N PHE A 190 -25.17 1.97 2.12
CA PHE A 190 -25.46 0.65 2.66
C PHE A 190 -24.21 0.01 3.29
N LEU A 191 -24.40 -0.73 4.37
CA LEU A 191 -23.38 -1.61 4.97
C LEU A 191 -24.05 -2.91 5.46
N GLY A 192 -23.67 -4.04 4.89
CA GLY A 192 -24.22 -5.35 5.25
C GLY A 192 -23.67 -6.48 4.37
N SER A 193 -24.30 -7.65 4.41
CA SER A 193 -23.98 -8.74 3.47
C SER A 193 -24.49 -8.43 2.06
N PRO A 194 -24.02 -9.10 1.00
CA PRO A 194 -24.57 -9.00 -0.35
C PRO A 194 -26.08 -9.32 -0.42
N ASP A 195 -26.55 -10.30 0.35
CA ASP A 195 -27.96 -10.68 0.42
C ASP A 195 -28.81 -9.61 1.12
N ASP A 196 -28.28 -9.00 2.18
CA ASP A 196 -28.94 -7.89 2.86
C ASP A 196 -29.07 -6.68 1.92
N ALA A 197 -28.05 -6.41 1.09
CA ALA A 197 -28.12 -5.35 0.11
C ALA A 197 -29.23 -5.57 -0.90
N PHE A 198 -29.36 -6.80 -1.42
CA PHE A 198 -30.44 -7.14 -2.33
C PHE A 198 -31.82 -6.87 -1.72
N ASN A 199 -32.04 -7.29 -0.49
CA ASN A 199 -33.30 -7.08 0.23
C ASN A 199 -33.56 -5.60 0.51
N PHE A 200 -32.57 -4.85 0.92
CA PHE A 200 -32.67 -3.42 1.19
C PHE A 200 -33.07 -2.61 -0.06
N PHE A 201 -32.34 -2.79 -1.17
CA PHE A 201 -32.66 -2.08 -2.42
C PHE A 201 -33.98 -2.53 -3.03
N LYS A 202 -34.34 -3.81 -2.91
CA LYS A 202 -35.67 -4.31 -3.30
C LYS A 202 -36.77 -3.62 -2.50
N GLY A 203 -36.57 -3.39 -1.20
CA GLY A 203 -37.50 -2.66 -0.33
C GLY A 203 -37.69 -1.19 -0.77
N LEU A 204 -36.68 -0.58 -1.38
CA LEU A 204 -36.75 0.76 -1.96
C LEU A 204 -37.31 0.79 -3.40
N GLY A 205 -37.78 -0.34 -3.93
CA GLY A 205 -38.32 -0.45 -5.30
C GLY A 205 -37.20 -0.62 -6.36
N ALA A 206 -35.96 -0.71 -5.99
CA ALA A 206 -34.79 -0.87 -6.87
C ALA A 206 -34.29 -2.32 -6.86
N SER A 207 -35.06 -3.25 -7.45
CA SER A 207 -34.67 -4.66 -7.52
C SER A 207 -33.66 -4.90 -8.63
N CYS A 208 -32.48 -5.44 -8.28
CA CYS A 208 -31.48 -5.81 -9.28
C CYS A 208 -32.01 -6.96 -10.16
N PRO A 209 -31.97 -6.82 -11.51
CA PRO A 209 -32.35 -7.91 -12.42
C PRO A 209 -31.42 -9.13 -12.26
N SER A 210 -31.97 -10.34 -12.41
CA SER A 210 -31.23 -11.59 -12.21
C SER A 210 -30.00 -11.78 -13.13
N ASN A 211 -30.01 -11.15 -14.30
CA ASN A 211 -28.94 -11.22 -15.30
C ASN A 211 -28.00 -10.02 -15.29
N TYR A 212 -28.07 -9.19 -14.25
CA TYR A 212 -27.25 -8.00 -14.12
C TYR A 212 -26.23 -8.15 -13.00
N ASN A 213 -25.03 -7.51 -13.13
CA ASN A 213 -24.06 -7.49 -12.06
C ASN A 213 -24.58 -6.61 -10.90
N PRO A 214 -24.82 -7.17 -9.72
CA PRO A 214 -25.34 -6.39 -8.59
C PRO A 214 -24.47 -5.19 -8.20
N ALA A 215 -23.15 -5.34 -8.27
CA ALA A 215 -22.22 -4.25 -7.96
C ALA A 215 -22.40 -3.07 -8.91
N ASP A 216 -22.44 -3.33 -10.22
CA ASP A 216 -22.63 -2.29 -11.24
C ASP A 216 -24.02 -1.65 -11.10
N TYR A 217 -25.04 -2.45 -10.82
CA TYR A 217 -26.39 -1.97 -10.61
C TYR A 217 -26.47 -0.95 -9.47
N TYR A 218 -25.94 -1.30 -8.30
CA TYR A 218 -25.97 -0.40 -7.13
C TYR A 218 -25.07 0.81 -7.31
N ILE A 219 -23.92 0.67 -7.97
CA ILE A 219 -23.03 1.79 -8.26
C ILE A 219 -23.69 2.77 -9.23
N GLN A 220 -24.39 2.26 -10.26
CA GLN A 220 -25.14 3.11 -11.20
C GLN A 220 -26.32 3.81 -10.53
N LEU A 221 -27.05 3.13 -9.68
CA LEU A 221 -28.16 3.69 -8.90
C LEU A 221 -27.73 4.84 -8.01
N LEU A 222 -26.50 4.80 -7.49
CA LEU A 222 -25.90 5.78 -6.60
C LEU A 222 -24.98 6.78 -7.33
N ALA A 223 -24.88 6.70 -8.66
CA ALA A 223 -24.03 7.57 -9.43
C ALA A 223 -24.74 8.91 -9.74
N ILE A 224 -23.96 10.00 -9.69
CA ILE A 224 -24.46 11.32 -10.11
C ILE A 224 -24.20 11.51 -11.59
N VAL A 225 -25.29 11.74 -12.34
CA VAL A 225 -25.22 12.01 -13.77
C VAL A 225 -25.18 13.53 -14.01
N PRO A 226 -24.17 14.05 -14.73
CA PRO A 226 -23.98 15.50 -14.89
C PRO A 226 -25.21 16.26 -15.47
N THR A 227 -26.09 15.56 -16.16
CA THR A 227 -27.30 16.17 -16.76
C THR A 227 -28.47 16.27 -15.78
N GLN A 228 -28.43 15.61 -14.62
CA GLN A 228 -29.53 15.53 -13.63
C GLN A 228 -28.97 15.52 -12.19
N GLU A 229 -28.00 16.37 -11.91
CA GLU A 229 -27.28 16.34 -10.63
C GLU A 229 -28.18 16.48 -9.40
N GLU A 230 -29.11 17.44 -9.38
CA GLU A 230 -30.02 17.67 -8.24
C GLU A 230 -30.89 16.43 -7.97
N ALA A 231 -31.55 15.91 -8.99
CA ALA A 231 -32.38 14.72 -8.81
C ALA A 231 -31.58 13.48 -8.36
N CYS A 232 -30.35 13.31 -8.86
CA CYS A 232 -29.46 12.23 -8.44
C CYS A 232 -29.03 12.40 -6.98
N ARG A 233 -28.70 13.63 -6.53
CA ARG A 233 -28.36 13.92 -5.15
C ARG A 233 -29.51 13.67 -4.20
N ASP A 234 -30.70 14.15 -4.53
CA ASP A 234 -31.93 13.90 -3.76
C ASP A 234 -32.18 12.40 -3.60
N HIS A 235 -31.97 11.63 -4.69
CA HIS A 235 -32.12 10.19 -4.66
C HIS A 235 -31.04 9.52 -3.76
N VAL A 236 -29.78 9.92 -3.85
CA VAL A 236 -28.68 9.42 -3.02
C VAL A 236 -28.96 9.74 -1.54
N ASP A 237 -29.38 10.96 -1.24
CA ASP A 237 -29.72 11.36 0.13
C ASP A 237 -30.90 10.55 0.67
N MET A 238 -31.95 10.32 -0.13
CA MET A 238 -33.07 9.47 0.25
C MET A 238 -32.62 8.03 0.56
N VAL A 239 -31.72 7.44 -0.24
CA VAL A 239 -31.19 6.10 0.00
C VAL A 239 -30.36 6.07 1.29
N CYS A 240 -29.46 7.03 1.49
CA CYS A 240 -28.63 7.13 2.70
C CYS A 240 -29.49 7.28 3.97
N ASP A 241 -30.47 8.18 3.95
CA ASP A 241 -31.41 8.40 5.05
C ASP A 241 -32.27 7.15 5.35
N SER A 242 -32.66 6.43 4.28
CA SER A 242 -33.41 5.18 4.42
C SER A 242 -32.55 4.09 5.07
N PHE A 243 -31.24 4.04 4.77
CA PHE A 243 -30.31 3.11 5.40
C PHE A 243 -30.12 3.47 6.87
N GLU A 244 -29.91 4.74 7.22
CA GLU A 244 -29.75 5.20 8.60
C GLU A 244 -30.97 4.83 9.47
N ARG A 245 -32.16 4.90 8.90
CA ARG A 245 -33.44 4.53 9.57
C ARG A 245 -33.75 3.04 9.53
N SER A 246 -33.03 2.26 8.76
CA SER A 246 -33.22 0.80 8.67
C SER A 246 -32.82 0.11 9.96
N GLU A 247 -33.37 -1.09 10.19
CA GLU A 247 -32.98 -1.92 11.32
C GLU A 247 -31.48 -2.21 11.38
N GLN A 248 -30.84 -2.36 10.21
CA GLN A 248 -29.40 -2.56 10.09
C GLN A 248 -28.61 -1.31 10.44
N GLY A 249 -29.03 -0.14 9.98
CA GLY A 249 -28.41 1.15 10.31
C GLY A 249 -28.50 1.44 11.81
N ILE A 250 -29.67 1.23 12.41
CA ILE A 250 -29.89 1.41 13.85
C ILE A 250 -29.02 0.45 14.67
N LYS A 251 -28.94 -0.83 14.27
CA LYS A 251 -28.06 -1.82 14.92
C LYS A 251 -26.59 -1.42 14.82
N LEU A 252 -26.16 -0.91 13.68
CA LEU A 252 -24.80 -0.45 13.47
C LEU A 252 -24.45 0.73 14.38
N THR A 253 -25.33 1.73 14.46
CA THR A 253 -25.18 2.89 15.34
C THR A 253 -25.15 2.45 16.82
N ALA A 254 -26.05 1.58 17.23
CA ALA A 254 -26.07 1.05 18.60
C ALA A 254 -24.79 0.29 18.96
N VAL A 255 -24.23 -0.53 18.05
CA VAL A 255 -22.97 -1.23 18.27
C VAL A 255 -21.80 -0.25 18.40
N THR A 256 -21.78 0.83 17.62
CA THR A 256 -20.72 1.85 17.70
C THR A 256 -20.82 2.68 18.99
N GLU A 257 -22.00 2.99 19.46
CA GLU A 257 -22.23 3.72 20.72
C GLU A 257 -21.95 2.85 21.97
N LEU A 258 -22.44 1.61 22.00
CA LEU A 258 -22.24 0.68 23.12
C LEU A 258 -20.77 0.25 23.31
N SER A 259 -19.99 0.23 22.25
CA SER A 259 -18.57 -0.11 22.31
C SER A 259 -17.74 0.93 23.06
N GLY A 260 -18.24 2.16 23.23
CA GLY A 260 -17.50 3.25 23.86
C GLY A 260 -17.33 3.10 25.40
N ASP A 261 -18.25 2.47 26.12
CA ASP A 261 -18.30 2.63 27.58
C ASP A 261 -18.03 1.38 28.43
N LEU A 262 -18.44 0.20 28.05
CA LEU A 262 -18.41 -0.97 28.94
C LEU A 262 -17.45 -2.07 28.55
N GLN A 263 -17.34 -2.42 27.25
CA GLN A 263 -16.41 -3.43 26.78
C GLN A 263 -14.96 -2.92 26.70
N ALA A 264 -14.77 -1.63 26.41
CA ALA A 264 -13.45 -1.00 26.40
C ALA A 264 -12.76 -1.10 27.77
N LYS A 265 -13.48 -0.92 28.88
CA LYS A 265 -12.93 -1.04 30.24
C LYS A 265 -12.60 -2.49 30.62
N ALA A 266 -13.44 -3.45 30.24
CA ALA A 266 -13.23 -4.87 30.56
C ALA A 266 -12.12 -5.51 29.71
N MET A 267 -12.00 -5.12 28.42
CA MET A 267 -10.90 -5.56 27.56
C MET A 267 -9.58 -4.86 27.84
N LEU A 268 -9.59 -3.58 28.21
CA LEU A 268 -8.39 -2.86 28.67
C LEU A 268 -7.76 -3.53 29.89
N SER A 269 -8.53 -4.12 30.79
CA SER A 269 -8.00 -4.86 31.94
C SER A 269 -7.37 -6.21 31.55
N SER A 270 -7.89 -6.90 30.53
CA SER A 270 -7.35 -8.19 30.08
C SER A 270 -6.22 -8.05 29.03
N TRP A 271 -6.19 -6.96 28.28
CA TRP A 271 -5.16 -6.66 27.28
C TRP A 271 -4.09 -5.69 27.79
N GLY A 272 -4.39 -5.00 28.89
CA GLY A 272 -3.53 -3.95 29.47
C GLY A 272 -2.15 -4.44 29.87
N GLU A 273 -2.04 -5.66 30.38
CA GLU A 273 -0.73 -6.22 30.77
C GLU A 273 0.12 -6.63 29.57
N THR A 274 -0.49 -7.10 28.48
CA THR A 274 0.24 -7.53 27.27
C THR A 274 0.53 -6.37 26.31
N TRP A 275 -0.30 -5.31 26.32
CA TRP A 275 -0.23 -4.21 25.36
C TRP A 275 0.42 -2.92 25.88
N GLN A 276 0.22 -2.56 27.16
CA GLN A 276 0.81 -1.35 27.74
C GLN A 276 2.33 -1.45 27.92
N GLY A 277 2.87 -2.64 28.11
CA GLY A 277 4.32 -2.85 28.24
C GLY A 277 5.11 -2.78 26.91
N GLY A 278 4.45 -2.84 25.76
CA GLY A 278 5.14 -2.99 24.48
C GLY A 278 5.04 -1.83 23.48
N VAL A 279 4.06 -0.94 23.62
CA VAL A 279 3.75 0.04 22.56
C VAL A 279 4.25 1.45 22.88
N ALA A 280 4.38 1.81 24.15
CA ALA A 280 4.64 3.20 24.57
C ALA A 280 6.03 3.75 24.18
N ASN A 281 6.99 2.91 23.77
CA ASN A 281 8.37 3.35 23.51
C ASN A 281 9.04 2.67 22.28
N ARG A 282 8.28 2.11 21.34
CA ARG A 282 8.87 1.55 20.12
C ARG A 282 9.10 2.64 19.09
N SER A 283 10.34 2.75 18.64
CA SER A 283 10.70 3.48 17.42
C SER A 283 9.72 3.12 16.29
N PRO A 284 9.29 4.09 15.46
CA PRO A 284 8.47 3.81 14.26
C PRO A 284 9.18 2.82 13.31
N TYR A 285 10.49 2.65 13.47
CA TYR A 285 11.30 1.68 12.72
C TYR A 285 11.54 0.44 13.58
N LYS A 286 11.10 -0.73 13.11
CA LYS A 286 11.31 -2.00 13.82
C LYS A 286 12.78 -2.43 13.83
N ALA A 287 13.49 -2.27 12.70
CA ALA A 287 14.90 -2.60 12.60
C ALA A 287 15.81 -1.47 13.11
N SER A 288 16.96 -1.83 13.72
CA SER A 288 17.99 -0.86 14.10
C SER A 288 18.60 -0.18 12.88
N TRP A 289 19.24 0.99 13.07
CA TRP A 289 19.87 1.72 11.98
C TRP A 289 20.91 0.87 11.21
N TRP A 290 21.74 0.12 11.93
CA TRP A 290 22.75 -0.76 11.31
C TRP A 290 22.13 -1.89 10.49
N ALA A 291 21.06 -2.52 10.99
CA ALA A 291 20.36 -3.56 10.24
C ALA A 291 19.69 -3.00 8.97
N GLN A 292 19.13 -1.78 9.05
CA GLN A 292 18.58 -1.10 7.88
C GLN A 292 19.69 -0.77 6.87
N PHE A 293 20.82 -0.23 7.33
CA PHE A 293 21.95 0.11 6.48
C PHE A 293 22.49 -1.13 5.75
N GLU A 294 22.73 -2.23 6.48
CA GLU A 294 23.20 -3.50 5.89
C GLU A 294 22.21 -4.06 4.86
N ALA A 295 20.92 -4.06 5.16
CA ALA A 295 19.88 -4.52 4.24
C ALA A 295 19.80 -3.65 2.96
N VAL A 296 19.88 -2.31 3.10
CA VAL A 296 19.90 -1.38 1.97
C VAL A 296 21.16 -1.53 1.15
N LEU A 297 22.32 -1.68 1.78
CA LEU A 297 23.61 -1.91 1.10
C LEU A 297 23.57 -3.21 0.29
N TRP A 298 23.11 -4.31 0.91
CA TRP A 298 22.92 -5.59 0.23
C TRP A 298 22.00 -5.48 -0.98
N ARG A 299 20.84 -4.82 -0.83
CA ARG A 299 19.89 -4.59 -1.91
C ARG A 299 20.49 -3.76 -3.04
N SER A 300 21.21 -2.68 -2.69
CA SER A 300 21.86 -1.80 -3.68
C SER A 300 22.96 -2.55 -4.44
N TRP A 301 23.75 -3.37 -3.74
CA TRP A 301 24.75 -4.21 -4.37
C TRP A 301 24.15 -5.20 -5.37
N LEU A 302 23.04 -5.87 -4.98
CA LEU A 302 22.30 -6.76 -5.90
C LEU A 302 21.80 -6.04 -7.15
N SER A 303 21.21 -4.86 -6.99
CA SER A 303 20.75 -4.04 -8.13
C SER A 303 21.90 -3.67 -9.06
N ILE A 304 23.00 -3.21 -8.50
CA ILE A 304 24.22 -2.85 -9.25
C ILE A 304 24.77 -4.05 -10.03
N LYS A 305 24.86 -5.22 -9.40
CA LYS A 305 25.36 -6.45 -10.04
C LYS A 305 24.47 -6.89 -11.22
N LYS A 306 23.16 -6.63 -11.15
CA LYS A 306 22.19 -7.01 -12.18
C LYS A 306 22.04 -5.99 -13.31
N GLU A 307 22.48 -4.74 -13.12
CA GLU A 307 22.53 -3.70 -14.15
C GLU A 307 23.98 -3.25 -14.44
N PRO A 308 24.80 -4.09 -15.09
CA PRO A 308 26.21 -3.77 -15.32
C PRO A 308 26.40 -2.56 -16.27
N VAL A 309 25.40 -2.22 -17.08
CA VAL A 309 25.46 -1.07 -18.00
C VAL A 309 25.59 0.25 -17.23
N LEU A 310 24.86 0.40 -16.13
CA LEU A 310 24.87 1.62 -15.31
C LEU A 310 26.26 1.84 -14.68
N ILE A 311 26.91 0.75 -14.23
CA ILE A 311 28.28 0.80 -13.69
C ILE A 311 29.27 1.22 -14.77
N LYS A 312 29.18 0.60 -15.96
CA LYS A 312 30.07 0.91 -17.09
C LYS A 312 29.96 2.38 -17.47
N VAL A 313 28.73 2.90 -17.56
CA VAL A 313 28.49 4.33 -17.86
C VAL A 313 29.06 5.24 -16.77
N ARG A 314 28.84 4.94 -15.48
CA ARG A 314 29.40 5.74 -14.39
C ARG A 314 30.93 5.67 -14.34
N LEU A 315 31.52 4.51 -14.52
CA LEU A 315 32.98 4.37 -14.62
C LEU A 315 33.53 5.17 -15.77
N LEU A 316 32.89 5.13 -16.95
CA LEU A 316 33.30 5.92 -18.11
C LEU A 316 33.21 7.43 -17.82
N GLN A 317 32.10 7.89 -17.22
CA GLN A 317 31.94 9.28 -16.81
C GLN A 317 33.03 9.71 -15.83
N THR A 318 33.34 8.88 -14.82
CA THR A 318 34.39 9.17 -13.84
C THR A 318 35.77 9.23 -14.49
N LEU A 319 36.06 8.32 -15.44
CA LEU A 319 37.30 8.34 -16.21
C LEU A 319 37.42 9.59 -17.09
N VAL A 320 36.34 9.98 -17.76
CA VAL A 320 36.31 11.22 -18.57
C VAL A 320 36.54 12.44 -17.70
N SER A 321 35.83 12.55 -16.58
CA SER A 321 36.02 13.68 -15.63
C SER A 321 37.44 13.71 -15.02
N MET A 322 38.02 12.56 -14.73
CA MET A 322 39.43 12.47 -14.26
C MET A 322 40.40 12.89 -15.36
N MET A 323 40.18 12.53 -16.62
CA MET A 323 40.99 12.98 -17.76
C MET A 323 40.88 14.49 -17.98
N GLU A 324 39.68 15.05 -17.87
CA GLU A 324 39.46 16.52 -17.98
C GLU A 324 40.21 17.28 -16.87
N THR A 325 40.15 16.79 -15.62
CA THR A 325 40.87 17.39 -14.51
C THR A 325 42.38 17.29 -14.67
N LEU A 326 42.91 16.17 -15.13
CA LEU A 326 44.34 15.98 -15.41
C LEU A 326 44.80 16.87 -16.57
N PHE A 327 43.99 17.03 -17.63
CA PHE A 327 44.30 17.89 -18.76
C PHE A 327 44.31 19.38 -18.32
N SER A 328 43.34 19.82 -17.55
CA SER A 328 43.28 21.18 -17.01
C SER A 328 44.48 21.48 -16.09
N PHE A 329 44.87 20.51 -15.26
CA PHE A 329 46.05 20.64 -14.38
C PHE A 329 47.36 20.69 -15.20
N GLY A 330 47.46 19.88 -16.26
CA GLY A 330 48.59 19.93 -17.20
C GLY A 330 48.71 21.29 -17.93
N GLN A 331 47.59 21.85 -18.39
CA GLN A 331 47.55 23.17 -18.98
C GLN A 331 47.92 24.27 -17.99
N TYR A 332 47.44 24.21 -16.74
CA TYR A 332 47.81 25.18 -15.70
C TYR A 332 49.31 25.16 -15.44
N LYS A 333 49.94 23.99 -15.32
CA LYS A 333 51.38 23.87 -15.09
C LYS A 333 52.19 24.37 -16.27
N LEU A 334 51.75 24.15 -17.51
CA LEU A 334 52.41 24.65 -18.72
C LEU A 334 52.34 26.18 -18.82
N THR A 335 51.21 26.80 -18.45
CA THR A 335 51.06 28.25 -18.40
C THR A 335 51.88 28.88 -17.32
N GLU A 336 52.04 28.21 -16.18
CA GLU A 336 52.90 28.67 -15.08
C GLU A 336 54.41 28.65 -15.46
N GLU A 337 54.86 27.56 -16.14
CA GLU A 337 56.21 27.45 -16.68
C GLU A 337 56.49 28.51 -17.79
N ILE A 338 55.55 28.75 -18.70
CA ILE A 338 55.67 29.75 -19.76
C ILE A 338 55.72 31.18 -19.14
N SER A 339 54.90 31.43 -18.11
CA SER A 339 54.90 32.72 -17.42
C SER A 339 56.21 32.97 -16.68
N SER A 340 56.76 31.94 -16.03
CA SER A 340 58.07 32.04 -15.34
C SER A 340 59.24 32.24 -16.33
N LEU A 341 59.21 31.58 -17.49
CA LEU A 341 60.18 31.82 -18.58
C LEU A 341 60.07 33.23 -19.18
N SER A 342 58.84 33.74 -19.33
CA SER A 342 58.64 35.12 -19.80
C SER A 342 59.13 36.16 -18.81
N GLU A 343 58.98 35.95 -17.50
CA GLU A 343 59.54 36.82 -16.46
C GLU A 343 61.07 36.77 -16.45
N LEU A 344 61.69 35.63 -16.64
CA LEU A 344 63.14 35.49 -16.76
C LEU A 344 63.68 36.19 -18.01
N CYS A 345 63.01 36.09 -19.14
CA CYS A 345 63.35 36.86 -20.34
C CYS A 345 63.22 38.39 -20.17
N HIS A 346 62.21 38.83 -19.43
CA HIS A 346 62.02 40.27 -19.14
C HIS A 346 63.08 40.81 -18.18
N ARG A 347 63.50 40.00 -17.18
CA ARG A 347 64.62 40.37 -16.26
C ARG A 347 65.98 40.38 -16.97
N GLY A 348 66.20 39.51 -17.93
CA GLY A 348 67.46 39.49 -18.71
C GLY A 348 67.64 40.68 -19.67
N ARG A 349 66.56 41.39 -20.01
CA ARG A 349 66.66 42.63 -20.82
C ARG A 349 66.91 43.95 -20.02
N ILE A 350 66.86 43.86 -18.69
CA ILE A 350 67.12 45.03 -17.84
C ILE A 350 68.61 45.12 -17.48
N PHE A 351 69.44 44.17 -17.88
CA PHE A 351 70.88 44.12 -17.64
C PHE A 351 71.72 44.23 -18.95
N GLN A 352 71.20 44.77 -20.06
CA GLN A 352 71.85 45.28 -21.19
C GLN A 352 71.58 46.80 -21.31
#